data_4bbf4b915ffab3064d951395e5a559f1
#
_entry.id   4bbf4b915ffab3064d951395e5a559f1
#
_cell.length_a   1.000
_cell.length_b   1.000
_cell.length_c   1.000
_cell.angle_alpha   90.00
_cell.angle_beta   90.00
_cell.angle_gamma   90.00
#
_symmetry.space_group_name_H-M   'P 1'
#
loop_
_entity.id
_entity.type
_entity.pdbx_description
1 polymer ?
#
loop_
_entity_poly.entity_id
_entity_poly.type
_entity_poly.pdbx_seq_one_letter_code
_entity_poly.pdbx_strand_id
1 'polypeptide(L)'
;AIDEEAGENTFSIEIPNMLSFMTYNSFSGEVKGIHDLQAEYEAKYGEGNYVPQVTPLFWSFRAMVGAGGLMVLLALIGVVLLKTGKLQNSKLYLKVMLFAMALPYIANTTGWLITEMGRQPWIVYGLQKTAEGISTVVPASYILISMVGFTLVYGILAVVDVMLLVKYGKKSPEALEEAPTASEEVSLWT
;
A
#
# COMPACT_ATOMS: atom_id res chain seq x y z
N ALA A 1 -20.69 -3.69 0.60
CA ALA A 1 -20.87 -2.84 -0.59
C ALA A 1 -21.44 -1.51 -0.13
N ILE A 2 -21.07 -0.44 -0.81
CA ILE A 2 -21.52 0.92 -0.55
C ILE A 2 -22.27 1.44 -1.77
N ASP A 3 -23.30 2.24 -1.51
CA ASP A 3 -23.93 3.11 -2.49
C ASP A 3 -23.54 4.55 -2.14
N GLU A 4 -22.67 5.15 -2.96
CA GLU A 4 -22.12 6.48 -2.70
C GLU A 4 -23.16 7.57 -2.96
N GLU A 5 -24.11 7.33 -3.90
CA GLU A 5 -25.19 8.27 -4.23
C GLU A 5 -26.26 8.30 -3.14
N ALA A 6 -26.61 7.13 -2.61
CA ALA A 6 -27.57 7.02 -1.50
C ALA A 6 -26.95 7.33 -0.13
N GLY A 7 -25.62 7.33 0.00
CA GLY A 7 -24.92 7.50 1.26
C GLY A 7 -25.09 6.33 2.23
N GLU A 8 -25.46 5.15 1.72
CA GLU A 8 -25.82 3.98 2.52
C GLU A 8 -24.96 2.74 2.18
N ASN A 9 -24.92 1.80 3.13
CA ASN A 9 -24.30 0.51 2.90
C ASN A 9 -25.32 -0.47 2.28
N THR A 10 -25.06 -0.92 1.06
CA THR A 10 -25.88 -1.96 0.41
C THR A 10 -25.80 -3.30 1.16
N PHE A 11 -24.67 -3.59 1.79
CA PHE A 11 -24.47 -4.76 2.63
C PHE A 11 -23.45 -4.44 3.72
N SER A 12 -23.85 -4.61 4.99
CA SER A 12 -23.00 -4.44 6.16
C SER A 12 -23.19 -5.60 7.15
N ILE A 13 -22.12 -5.98 7.80
CA ILE A 13 -22.15 -6.82 9.00
C ILE A 13 -21.81 -5.88 10.15
N GLU A 14 -22.79 -5.57 10.97
CA GLU A 14 -22.67 -4.61 12.05
C GLU A 14 -22.30 -5.33 13.36
N ILE A 15 -21.21 -4.89 13.95
CA ILE A 15 -20.81 -5.32 15.30
C ILE A 15 -21.04 -4.13 16.22
N PRO A 16 -22.01 -4.20 17.15
CA PRO A 16 -22.33 -3.09 18.04
C PRO A 16 -21.09 -2.57 18.79
N ASN A 17 -20.95 -1.25 18.88
CA ASN A 17 -19.89 -0.54 19.60
C ASN A 17 -18.43 -0.81 19.12
N MET A 18 -18.22 -1.63 18.07
CA MET A 18 -16.88 -1.90 17.55
C MET A 18 -16.19 -0.65 17.00
N LEU A 19 -16.93 0.22 16.28
CA LEU A 19 -16.40 1.46 15.76
C LEU A 19 -15.96 2.41 16.89
N SER A 20 -16.77 2.54 17.94
CA SER A 20 -16.43 3.34 19.13
C SER A 20 -15.19 2.77 19.83
N PHE A 21 -15.09 1.44 19.95
CA PHE A 21 -13.93 0.79 20.53
C PHE A 21 -12.65 1.03 19.73
N MET A 22 -12.71 0.94 18.39
CA MET A 22 -11.55 1.18 17.51
C MET A 22 -11.09 2.64 17.52
N THR A 23 -12.02 3.60 17.68
CA THR A 23 -11.72 5.03 17.63
C THR A 23 -11.27 5.57 18.98
N TYR A 24 -11.93 5.16 20.05
CA TYR A 24 -11.75 5.75 21.39
C TYR A 24 -11.16 4.80 22.43
N ASN A 25 -10.88 3.54 22.04
CA ASN A 25 -10.52 2.46 22.95
C ASN A 25 -11.53 2.28 24.11
N SER A 26 -12.81 2.61 23.82
CA SER A 26 -13.95 2.56 24.72
C SER A 26 -15.18 2.11 23.95
N PHE A 27 -16.08 1.36 24.61
CA PHE A 27 -17.35 0.93 24.01
C PHE A 27 -18.41 2.04 23.94
N SER A 28 -18.06 3.24 24.39
CA SER A 28 -18.91 4.44 24.35
C SER A 28 -18.19 5.55 23.58
N GLY A 29 -18.89 6.23 22.70
CA GLY A 29 -18.38 7.35 21.93
C GLY A 29 -19.16 7.50 20.63
N GLU A 30 -19.42 8.72 20.22
CA GLU A 30 -20.09 9.03 18.95
C GLU A 30 -19.05 9.29 17.88
N VAL A 31 -19.16 8.60 16.75
CA VAL A 31 -18.35 8.84 15.54
C VAL A 31 -19.25 9.57 14.56
N LYS A 32 -18.91 10.83 14.26
CA LYS A 32 -19.69 11.67 13.33
C LYS A 32 -19.68 11.05 11.93
N GLY A 33 -20.80 11.14 11.23
CA GLY A 33 -20.94 10.72 9.85
C GLY A 33 -20.25 11.66 8.87
N ILE A 34 -20.10 11.22 7.62
CA ILE A 34 -19.46 11.99 6.54
C ILE A 34 -20.21 13.31 6.31
N HIS A 35 -21.56 13.27 6.32
CA HIS A 35 -22.40 14.45 6.11
C HIS A 35 -22.27 15.47 7.24
N ASP A 36 -22.19 15.01 8.49
CA ASP A 36 -22.02 15.89 9.64
C ASP A 36 -20.66 16.59 9.61
N LEU A 37 -19.60 15.83 9.24
CA LEU A 37 -18.24 16.39 9.09
C LEU A 37 -18.15 17.37 7.92
N GLN A 38 -18.83 17.09 6.81
CA GLN A 38 -18.90 18.00 5.66
C GLN A 38 -19.52 19.34 6.07
N ALA A 39 -20.67 19.30 6.76
CA ALA A 39 -21.35 20.50 7.24
C ALA A 39 -20.49 21.30 8.24
N GLU A 40 -19.78 20.61 9.13
CA GLU A 40 -18.87 21.24 10.07
C GLU A 40 -17.69 21.93 9.37
N TYR A 41 -17.14 21.28 8.32
CA TYR A 41 -16.02 21.85 7.56
C TYR A 41 -16.45 23.01 6.68
N GLU A 42 -17.64 22.96 6.09
CA GLU A 42 -18.20 24.10 5.35
C GLU A 42 -18.40 25.31 6.28
N ALA A 43 -18.91 25.10 7.47
CA ALA A 43 -19.07 26.17 8.46
C ALA A 43 -17.74 26.78 8.92
N LYS A 44 -16.67 25.96 8.97
CA LYS A 44 -15.37 26.37 9.48
C LYS A 44 -14.42 26.92 8.41
N TYR A 45 -14.41 26.34 7.22
CA TYR A 45 -13.42 26.63 6.17
C TYR A 45 -14.04 27.25 4.91
N GLY A 46 -15.37 27.47 4.90
CA GLY A 46 -16.11 27.99 3.77
C GLY A 46 -16.69 26.91 2.86
N GLU A 47 -17.45 27.35 1.87
CA GLU A 47 -18.10 26.45 0.90
C GLU A 47 -17.08 25.64 0.12
N GLY A 48 -17.29 24.33 0.00
CA GLY A 48 -16.42 23.41 -0.73
C GLY A 48 -16.68 21.95 -0.41
N ASN A 49 -16.21 21.06 -1.25
CA ASN A 49 -16.29 19.63 -1.01
C ASN A 49 -15.03 19.17 -0.23
N TYR A 50 -15.26 18.70 1.00
CA TYR A 50 -14.23 18.19 1.90
C TYR A 50 -14.23 16.67 2.03
N VAL A 51 -15.15 16.00 1.32
CA VAL A 51 -15.26 14.55 1.33
C VAL A 51 -14.26 13.96 0.31
N PRO A 52 -13.32 13.12 0.73
CA PRO A 52 -12.43 12.41 -0.20
C PRO A 52 -13.23 11.38 -1.01
N GLN A 53 -12.63 10.85 -2.07
CA GLN A 53 -13.28 9.83 -2.91
C GLN A 53 -13.52 8.54 -2.11
N VAL A 54 -14.78 8.29 -1.74
CA VAL A 54 -15.15 7.20 -0.81
C VAL A 54 -14.95 5.83 -1.43
N THR A 55 -15.42 5.63 -2.67
CA THR A 55 -15.38 4.31 -3.34
C THR A 55 -13.95 3.74 -3.49
N PRO A 56 -12.95 4.46 -4.04
CA PRO A 56 -11.59 3.92 -4.12
C PRO A 56 -10.95 3.70 -2.74
N LEU A 57 -11.24 4.54 -1.75
CA LEU A 57 -10.74 4.35 -0.38
C LEU A 57 -11.32 3.10 0.27
N PHE A 58 -12.61 2.87 0.09
CA PHE A 58 -13.31 1.70 0.60
C PHE A 58 -12.71 0.39 0.07
N TRP A 59 -12.46 0.30 -1.23
CA TRP A 59 -11.89 -0.90 -1.83
C TRP A 59 -10.40 -1.04 -1.54
N SER A 60 -9.64 0.05 -1.52
CA SER A 60 -8.22 0.04 -1.16
C SER A 60 -7.98 -0.46 0.26
N PHE A 61 -8.81 -0.01 1.22
CA PHE A 61 -8.73 -0.50 2.60
C PHE A 61 -8.98 -2.01 2.69
N ARG A 62 -10.00 -2.51 2.00
CA ARG A 62 -10.31 -3.94 1.98
C ARG A 62 -9.24 -4.77 1.31
N ALA A 63 -8.68 -4.29 0.21
CA ALA A 63 -7.56 -4.96 -0.47
C ALA A 63 -6.31 -5.00 0.41
N MET A 64 -5.99 -3.91 1.11
CA MET A 64 -4.87 -3.83 2.05
C MET A 64 -5.02 -4.83 3.21
N VAL A 65 -6.17 -4.79 3.89
CA VAL A 65 -6.45 -5.68 5.04
C VAL A 65 -6.56 -7.14 4.58
N GLY A 66 -7.20 -7.38 3.42
CA GLY A 66 -7.32 -8.72 2.83
C GLY A 66 -5.97 -9.32 2.47
N ALA A 67 -5.10 -8.55 1.82
CA ALA A 67 -3.73 -8.99 1.50
C ALA A 67 -2.92 -9.25 2.77
N GLY A 68 -3.00 -8.37 3.78
CA GLY A 68 -2.35 -8.55 5.07
C GLY A 68 -2.84 -9.81 5.81
N GLY A 69 -4.15 -10.00 5.88
CA GLY A 69 -4.76 -11.17 6.50
C GLY A 69 -4.38 -12.48 5.80
N LEU A 70 -4.34 -12.45 4.45
CA LEU A 70 -3.92 -13.61 3.66
C LEU A 70 -2.43 -13.96 3.90
N MET A 71 -1.56 -12.95 4.01
CA MET A 71 -0.14 -13.18 4.37
C MET A 71 0.00 -13.85 5.73
N VAL A 72 -0.73 -13.38 6.75
CA VAL A 72 -0.73 -14.00 8.08
C VAL A 72 -1.25 -15.44 8.03
N LEU A 73 -2.35 -15.68 7.31
CA LEU A 73 -2.91 -17.01 7.14
C LEU A 73 -1.91 -17.97 6.46
N LEU A 74 -1.26 -17.54 5.39
CA LEU A 74 -0.24 -18.34 4.69
C LEU A 74 0.96 -18.62 5.58
N ALA A 75 1.40 -17.65 6.39
CA ALA A 75 2.47 -17.84 7.34
C ALA A 75 2.10 -18.91 8.41
N LEU A 76 0.89 -18.85 8.97
CA LEU A 76 0.40 -19.82 9.93
C LEU A 76 0.33 -21.23 9.33
N ILE A 77 -0.21 -21.37 8.11
CA ILE A 77 -0.22 -22.64 7.38
C ILE A 77 1.21 -23.15 7.18
N GLY A 78 2.14 -22.28 6.81
CA GLY A 78 3.56 -22.63 6.65
C GLY A 78 4.19 -23.18 7.94
N VAL A 79 3.93 -22.54 9.08
CA VAL A 79 4.40 -23.02 10.39
C VAL A 79 3.83 -24.39 10.72
N VAL A 80 2.54 -24.63 10.44
CA VAL A 80 1.91 -25.94 10.67
C VAL A 80 2.52 -27.01 9.77
N LEU A 81 2.70 -26.71 8.47
CA LEU A 81 3.33 -27.64 7.52
C LEU A 81 4.79 -27.94 7.89
N LEU A 82 5.53 -26.95 8.39
CA LEU A 82 6.90 -27.12 8.86
C LEU A 82 6.95 -28.07 10.08
N LYS A 83 6.12 -27.80 11.10
CA LYS A 83 6.04 -28.64 12.30
C LYS A 83 5.61 -30.07 12.01
N THR A 84 4.78 -30.29 11.00
CA THR A 84 4.33 -31.62 10.58
C THR A 84 5.28 -32.32 9.61
N GLY A 85 6.39 -31.68 9.20
CA GLY A 85 7.35 -32.21 8.22
C GLY A 85 6.80 -32.32 6.80
N LYS A 86 5.65 -31.71 6.50
CA LYS A 86 4.97 -31.81 5.19
C LYS A 86 5.25 -30.64 4.25
N LEU A 87 6.04 -29.65 4.66
CA LEU A 87 6.25 -28.41 3.90
C LEU A 87 6.82 -28.72 2.50
N GLN A 88 7.88 -29.52 2.40
CA GLN A 88 8.55 -29.85 1.14
C GLN A 88 7.66 -30.64 0.17
N ASN A 89 6.71 -31.43 0.70
CA ASN A 89 5.79 -32.24 -0.09
C ASN A 89 4.52 -31.50 -0.51
N SER A 90 4.26 -30.31 0.03
CA SER A 90 3.06 -29.52 -0.23
C SER A 90 3.20 -28.67 -1.47
N LYS A 91 3.20 -29.28 -2.65
CA LYS A 91 3.36 -28.59 -3.95
C LYS A 91 2.37 -27.44 -4.15
N LEU A 92 1.13 -27.58 -3.67
CA LEU A 92 0.11 -26.54 -3.76
C LEU A 92 0.50 -25.32 -2.94
N TYR A 93 0.92 -25.52 -1.70
CA TYR A 93 1.36 -24.43 -0.82
C TYR A 93 2.55 -23.67 -1.42
N LEU A 94 3.55 -24.39 -1.92
CA LEU A 94 4.73 -23.80 -2.57
C LEU A 94 4.36 -22.99 -3.81
N LYS A 95 3.40 -23.46 -4.63
CA LYS A 95 2.88 -22.67 -5.76
C LYS A 95 2.14 -21.41 -5.30
N VAL A 96 1.31 -21.50 -4.26
CA VAL A 96 0.59 -20.36 -3.70
C VAL A 96 1.58 -19.32 -3.17
N MET A 97 2.65 -19.76 -2.49
CA MET A 97 3.70 -18.86 -1.97
C MET A 97 4.40 -18.07 -3.08
N LEU A 98 4.56 -18.66 -4.27
CA LEU A 98 5.13 -17.93 -5.41
C LEU A 98 4.25 -16.72 -5.79
N PHE A 99 2.93 -16.90 -5.84
CA PHE A 99 1.99 -15.80 -6.12
C PHE A 99 1.82 -14.86 -4.91
N ALA A 100 1.99 -15.37 -3.70
CA ALA A 100 1.90 -14.59 -2.47
C ALA A 100 2.98 -13.49 -2.39
N MET A 101 4.06 -13.59 -3.18
CA MET A 101 5.07 -12.53 -3.30
C MET A 101 4.49 -11.19 -3.80
N ALA A 102 3.34 -11.19 -4.49
CA ALA A 102 2.64 -9.98 -4.91
C ALA A 102 1.86 -9.29 -3.77
N LEU A 103 1.48 -10.02 -2.71
CA LEU A 103 0.63 -9.49 -1.64
C LEU A 103 1.21 -8.29 -0.89
N PRO A 104 2.51 -8.26 -0.52
CA PRO A 104 3.12 -7.09 0.11
C PRO A 104 3.03 -5.83 -0.77
N TYR A 105 3.22 -5.97 -2.08
CA TYR A 105 3.11 -4.86 -3.03
C TYR A 105 1.67 -4.34 -3.12
N ILE A 106 0.70 -5.26 -3.18
CA ILE A 106 -0.73 -4.90 -3.17
C ILE A 106 -1.07 -4.16 -1.87
N ALA A 107 -0.69 -4.72 -0.71
CA ALA A 107 -0.96 -4.11 0.59
C ALA A 107 -0.32 -2.72 0.72
N ASN A 108 0.94 -2.57 0.30
CA ASN A 108 1.66 -1.30 0.37
C ASN A 108 1.07 -0.26 -0.57
N THR A 109 0.78 -0.63 -1.82
CA THR A 109 0.21 0.30 -2.82
C THR A 109 -1.18 0.76 -2.41
N THR A 110 -2.04 -0.16 -1.98
CA THR A 110 -3.39 0.20 -1.53
C THR A 110 -3.37 1.00 -0.23
N GLY A 111 -2.45 0.70 0.69
CA GLY A 111 -2.21 1.50 1.89
C GLY A 111 -1.75 2.92 1.55
N TRP A 112 -0.85 3.09 0.60
CA TRP A 112 -0.43 4.40 0.12
C TRP A 112 -1.58 5.18 -0.53
N LEU A 113 -2.39 4.53 -1.36
CA LEU A 113 -3.59 5.16 -1.94
C LEU A 113 -4.54 5.69 -0.85
N ILE A 114 -4.74 4.93 0.24
CA ILE A 114 -5.58 5.37 1.36
C ILE A 114 -5.02 6.63 2.00
N THR A 115 -3.72 6.69 2.24
CA THR A 115 -3.09 7.85 2.89
C THR A 115 -3.13 9.10 2.03
N GLU A 116 -2.90 8.98 0.73
CA GLU A 116 -2.84 10.14 -0.18
C GLU A 116 -4.23 10.62 -0.61
N MET A 117 -5.13 9.70 -0.96
CA MET A 117 -6.49 10.05 -1.37
C MET A 117 -7.38 10.41 -0.17
N GLY A 118 -7.19 9.73 0.98
CA GLY A 118 -7.96 9.99 2.19
C GLY A 118 -7.65 11.33 2.84
N ARG A 119 -6.48 11.90 2.55
CA ARG A 119 -6.08 13.23 3.02
C ARG A 119 -6.76 14.35 2.24
N GLN A 120 -7.21 14.11 1.02
CA GLN A 120 -7.81 15.14 0.17
C GLN A 120 -9.06 15.76 0.82
N PRO A 121 -9.30 17.08 0.64
CA PRO A 121 -8.58 18.03 -0.22
C PRO A 121 -7.36 18.72 0.46
N TRP A 122 -6.79 18.16 1.52
CA TRP A 122 -5.74 18.79 2.30
C TRP A 122 -4.33 18.29 1.95
N ILE A 123 -3.35 19.19 1.89
CA ILE A 123 -1.93 18.87 2.03
C ILE A 123 -1.61 18.79 3.52
N VAL A 124 -1.98 19.82 4.27
CA VAL A 124 -1.88 19.88 5.73
C VAL A 124 -3.28 20.16 6.28
N TYR A 125 -3.81 19.20 7.01
CA TYR A 125 -5.18 19.28 7.53
C TYR A 125 -5.44 20.60 8.28
N GLY A 126 -6.50 21.29 7.87
CA GLY A 126 -6.95 22.53 8.47
C GLY A 126 -6.09 23.77 8.19
N LEU A 127 -4.96 23.63 7.48
CA LEU A 127 -4.04 24.73 7.19
C LEU A 127 -3.88 25.00 5.69
N GLN A 128 -3.71 23.98 4.86
CA GLN A 128 -3.41 24.17 3.45
C GLN A 128 -4.15 23.12 2.59
N LYS A 129 -4.92 23.61 1.62
CA LYS A 129 -5.59 22.76 0.63
C LYS A 129 -4.64 22.42 -0.51
N THR A 130 -4.87 21.28 -1.16
CA THR A 130 -4.08 20.83 -2.33
C THR A 130 -4.15 21.83 -3.48
N ALA A 131 -5.29 22.48 -3.69
CA ALA A 131 -5.47 23.51 -4.70
C ALA A 131 -4.61 24.77 -4.46
N GLU A 132 -4.24 25.03 -3.21
CA GLU A 132 -3.43 26.18 -2.79
C GLU A 132 -1.93 25.84 -2.74
N GLY A 133 -1.58 24.56 -2.90
CA GLY A 133 -0.21 24.04 -2.82
C GLY A 133 0.64 24.30 -4.05
N ILE A 134 0.50 25.47 -4.66
CA ILE A 134 1.25 25.88 -5.84
C ILE A 134 2.49 26.67 -5.41
N SER A 135 3.67 26.26 -5.89
CA SER A 135 4.89 27.04 -5.68
C SER A 135 4.84 28.34 -6.47
N THR A 136 4.97 29.46 -5.77
CA THR A 136 5.07 30.78 -6.38
C THR A 136 6.50 31.15 -6.78
N VAL A 137 7.49 30.37 -6.29
CA VAL A 137 8.94 30.67 -6.45
C VAL A 137 9.58 29.82 -7.55
N VAL A 138 9.08 28.59 -7.78
CA VAL A 138 9.68 27.65 -8.75
C VAL A 138 8.84 27.67 -10.05
N PRO A 139 9.42 28.09 -11.18
CA PRO A 139 8.72 28.04 -12.47
C PRO A 139 8.47 26.60 -12.92
N ALA A 140 7.36 26.38 -13.63
CA ALA A 140 6.93 25.06 -14.10
C ALA A 140 7.99 24.33 -14.96
N SER A 141 8.84 25.06 -15.67
CA SER A 141 9.94 24.51 -16.48
C SER A 141 10.95 23.70 -15.64
N TYR A 142 11.32 24.19 -14.45
CA TYR A 142 12.24 23.43 -13.57
C TYR A 142 11.60 22.15 -13.02
N ILE A 143 10.29 22.20 -12.76
CA ILE A 143 9.54 21.02 -12.32
C ILE A 143 9.53 19.97 -13.45
N LEU A 144 9.23 20.38 -14.68
CA LEU A 144 9.24 19.49 -15.84
C LEU A 144 10.62 18.88 -16.11
N ILE A 145 11.69 19.69 -16.04
CA ILE A 145 13.06 19.19 -16.23
C ILE A 145 13.40 18.14 -15.14
N SER A 146 13.08 18.41 -13.89
CA SER A 146 13.33 17.46 -12.82
C SER A 146 12.49 16.18 -12.97
N MET A 147 11.22 16.29 -13.34
CA MET A 147 10.36 15.12 -13.60
C MET A 147 10.90 14.25 -14.73
N VAL A 148 11.28 14.85 -15.87
CA VAL A 148 11.88 14.12 -16.99
C VAL A 148 13.21 13.49 -16.56
N GLY A 149 14.08 14.24 -15.87
CA GLY A 149 15.34 13.74 -15.37
C GLY A 149 15.19 12.54 -14.45
N PHE A 150 14.33 12.62 -13.44
CA PHE A 150 14.05 11.50 -12.55
C PHE A 150 13.42 10.32 -13.28
N THR A 151 12.47 10.55 -14.19
CA THR A 151 11.84 9.48 -14.97
C THR A 151 12.88 8.71 -15.81
N LEU A 152 13.82 9.42 -16.44
CA LEU A 152 14.89 8.77 -17.21
C LEU A 152 15.83 7.98 -16.30
N VAL A 153 16.31 8.56 -15.20
CA VAL A 153 17.22 7.87 -14.27
C VAL A 153 16.55 6.63 -13.69
N TYR A 154 15.36 6.75 -13.13
CA TYR A 154 14.65 5.60 -12.56
C TYR A 154 14.21 4.60 -13.62
N GLY A 155 13.90 5.05 -14.84
CA GLY A 155 13.62 4.16 -15.97
C GLY A 155 14.82 3.29 -16.34
N ILE A 156 16.01 3.89 -16.43
CA ILE A 156 17.25 3.14 -16.68
C ILE A 156 17.54 2.16 -15.54
N LEU A 157 17.43 2.60 -14.30
CA LEU A 157 17.62 1.73 -13.13
C LEU A 157 16.64 0.56 -13.12
N ALA A 158 15.37 0.80 -13.43
CA ALA A 158 14.35 -0.25 -13.53
C ALA A 158 14.70 -1.29 -14.61
N VAL A 159 15.18 -0.86 -15.77
CA VAL A 159 15.61 -1.77 -16.83
C VAL A 159 16.79 -2.63 -16.35
N VAL A 160 17.79 -2.02 -15.70
CA VAL A 160 18.94 -2.74 -15.13
C VAL A 160 18.48 -3.72 -14.06
N ASP A 161 17.60 -3.33 -13.16
CA ASP A 161 17.04 -4.18 -12.11
C ASP A 161 16.33 -5.41 -12.68
N VAL A 162 15.44 -5.21 -13.66
CA VAL A 162 14.76 -6.31 -14.35
C VAL A 162 15.74 -7.24 -15.06
N MET A 163 16.78 -6.69 -15.73
CA MET A 163 17.81 -7.51 -16.37
C MET A 163 18.57 -8.37 -15.35
N LEU A 164 18.92 -7.80 -14.20
CA LEU A 164 19.60 -8.52 -13.12
C LEU A 164 18.71 -9.59 -12.52
N LEU A 165 17.45 -9.26 -12.21
CA LEU A 165 16.47 -10.22 -11.69
C LEU A 165 16.28 -11.41 -12.64
N VAL A 166 16.12 -11.15 -13.94
CA VAL A 166 15.98 -12.21 -14.95
C VAL A 166 17.26 -13.03 -15.08
N LYS A 167 18.44 -12.38 -15.07
CA LYS A 167 19.74 -13.05 -15.19
C LYS A 167 20.00 -13.98 -14.00
N TYR A 168 19.82 -13.48 -12.78
CA TYR A 168 20.11 -14.26 -11.58
C TYR A 168 18.98 -15.22 -11.20
N GLY A 169 17.72 -14.86 -11.46
CA GLY A 169 16.58 -15.74 -11.22
C GLY A 169 16.54 -16.99 -12.10
N LYS A 170 17.27 -17.00 -13.23
CA LYS A 170 17.45 -18.19 -14.09
C LYS A 170 18.57 -19.12 -13.63
N LYS A 171 19.45 -18.69 -12.72
CA LYS A 171 20.50 -19.54 -12.16
C LYS A 171 19.93 -20.53 -11.16
N SER A 172 20.42 -21.78 -11.19
CA SER A 172 20.08 -22.75 -10.14
C SER A 172 20.72 -22.33 -8.80
N PRO A 173 20.12 -22.69 -7.65
CA PRO A 173 20.73 -22.44 -6.34
C PRO A 173 22.17 -22.97 -6.22
N GLU A 174 22.44 -24.15 -6.78
CA GLU A 174 23.77 -24.77 -6.79
C GLU A 174 24.82 -23.94 -7.55
N ALA A 175 24.44 -23.32 -8.67
CA ALA A 175 25.33 -22.43 -9.43
C ALA A 175 25.58 -21.07 -8.72
N LEU A 176 24.85 -20.74 -7.68
CA LEU A 176 25.08 -19.56 -6.85
C LEU A 176 26.01 -19.87 -5.66
N GLU A 177 26.04 -21.12 -5.17
CA GLU A 177 26.96 -21.58 -4.13
C GLU A 177 28.37 -21.78 -4.67
N GLU A 178 28.52 -22.13 -5.95
CA GLU A 178 29.85 -22.27 -6.63
C GLU A 178 30.46 -20.93 -7.08
N ALA A 179 29.70 -19.83 -6.98
CA ALA A 179 30.27 -18.52 -7.31
C ALA A 179 31.26 -18.09 -6.22
N PRO A 180 32.49 -17.67 -6.59
CA PRO A 180 33.49 -17.25 -5.60
C PRO A 180 32.92 -16.13 -4.73
N THR A 181 33.13 -16.26 -3.43
CA THR A 181 32.75 -15.23 -2.48
C THR A 181 33.53 -13.95 -2.73
N ALA A 182 32.97 -12.78 -2.47
CA ALA A 182 33.63 -11.49 -2.71
C ALA A 182 35.01 -11.38 -2.06
N SER A 183 35.31 -12.21 -1.05
CA SER A 183 36.65 -12.35 -0.44
C SER A 183 37.64 -13.10 -1.31
N GLU A 184 37.20 -14.02 -2.16
CA GLU A 184 38.07 -14.77 -3.09
C GLU A 184 38.39 -13.94 -4.36
N GLU A 185 37.42 -13.14 -4.83
CA GLU A 185 37.66 -12.21 -5.94
C GLU A 185 38.73 -11.16 -5.61
N VAL A 186 38.75 -10.65 -4.38
CA VAL A 186 39.77 -9.67 -3.93
C VAL A 186 41.15 -10.30 -3.88
N SER A 187 41.28 -11.60 -3.57
CA SER A 187 42.56 -12.32 -3.53
C SER A 187 43.14 -12.60 -4.91
N LEU A 188 42.33 -12.54 -5.98
CA LEU A 188 42.82 -12.72 -7.36
C LEU A 188 43.44 -11.43 -7.95
N TRP A 189 43.29 -10.29 -7.27
CA TRP A 189 43.83 -9.00 -7.69
C TRP A 189 44.99 -8.49 -6.81
N THR A 190 45.38 -9.25 -5.81
CA THR A 190 46.55 -9.02 -4.95
C THR A 190 47.66 -10.04 -5.22
#